data_766f702d35f93f4bd4a239703209def6
#
_entry.id   766f702d35f93f4bd4a239703209def6
#
_cell.length_a   1.000
_cell.length_b   1.000
_cell.length_c   1.000
_cell.angle_alpha   90.00
_cell.angle_beta   90.00
_cell.angle_gamma   90.00
#
_symmetry.space_group_name_H-M   'P 1'
#
loop_
_entity.id
_entity.type
_entity.pdbx_description
1 polymer ?
#
loop_
_entity_poly.entity_id
_entity_poly.type
_entity_poly.pdbx_seq_one_letter_code
_entity_poly.pdbx_strand_id
1 'polypeptide(L)'
;LRLVGSEMCIRDRSYGTVKGYQENGQQVPPWTTMGQTFDHAARHGNVAPWALPKSWHQRRSAIDSATPFNFVSTCDIIGGNSGSPVVNRAGEFVGIIFDGNIQSRVGDFIFDETQNRAVSVHSSAILEAMKKIYGADSLAEELGK
;
A
#
# COMPACT_ATOMS: atom_id res chain seq x y z
N LEU A 1 -10.57 -24.52 -25.43
CA LEU A 1 -9.37 -24.36 -24.62
C LEU A 1 -9.80 -23.97 -23.20
N ARG A 2 -9.66 -24.87 -22.28
CA ARG A 2 -10.06 -24.60 -20.90
C ARG A 2 -8.86 -24.06 -20.11
N LEU A 3 -8.93 -22.80 -19.72
CA LEU A 3 -7.91 -22.15 -18.90
C LEU A 3 -8.17 -22.42 -17.41
N VAL A 4 -7.98 -23.67 -16.99
CA VAL A 4 -8.27 -24.12 -15.63
C VAL A 4 -7.46 -23.35 -14.58
N GLY A 5 -6.24 -22.95 -14.91
CA GLY A 5 -5.39 -22.18 -13.99
C GLY A 5 -5.86 -20.75 -13.76
N SER A 6 -6.48 -20.11 -14.74
CA SER A 6 -6.98 -18.75 -14.61
C SER A 6 -8.25 -18.67 -13.76
N GLU A 7 -9.10 -19.68 -13.82
CA GLU A 7 -10.33 -19.72 -13.03
C GLU A 7 -10.07 -19.88 -11.53
N MET A 8 -9.00 -20.56 -11.14
CA MET A 8 -8.62 -20.72 -9.74
C MET A 8 -8.04 -19.44 -9.11
N CYS A 9 -7.51 -18.55 -9.94
CA CYS A 9 -6.89 -17.31 -9.48
C CYS A 9 -7.80 -16.09 -9.64
N ILE A 10 -8.94 -16.22 -10.32
CA ILE A 10 -9.89 -15.13 -10.48
C ILE A 10 -10.77 -15.07 -9.25
N ARG A 11 -10.40 -14.22 -8.32
CA ARG A 11 -11.30 -13.71 -7.28
C ARG A 11 -11.84 -12.39 -7.79
N ASP A 12 -13.11 -12.34 -8.13
CA ASP A 12 -13.75 -11.11 -8.59
C ASP A 12 -13.68 -10.02 -7.56
N ARG A 13 -13.70 -10.38 -6.27
CA ARG A 13 -13.55 -9.48 -5.13
C ARG A 13 -12.93 -10.18 -3.92
N SER A 14 -12.04 -9.46 -3.23
CA SER A 14 -11.60 -9.79 -1.88
C SER A 14 -12.14 -8.75 -0.91
N TYR A 15 -12.57 -9.17 0.28
CA TYR A 15 -13.14 -8.29 1.31
C TYR A 15 -12.25 -8.27 2.53
N GLY A 16 -12.19 -7.11 3.18
CA GLY A 16 -11.49 -6.96 4.43
C GLY A 16 -11.72 -5.61 5.07
N THR A 17 -11.11 -5.42 6.22
CA THR A 17 -11.11 -4.17 6.97
C THR A 17 -9.70 -3.62 7.05
N VAL A 18 -9.55 -2.31 7.02
CA VAL A 18 -8.29 -1.64 7.35
C VAL A 18 -8.05 -1.85 8.84
N LYS A 19 -7.04 -2.67 9.18
CA LYS A 19 -6.81 -3.11 10.55
C LYS A 19 -5.33 -3.42 10.76
N GLY A 20 -4.72 -2.80 11.79
CA GLY A 20 -3.39 -3.16 12.26
C GLY A 20 -3.31 -4.59 12.81
N TYR A 21 -2.16 -4.99 13.27
CA TYR A 21 -1.93 -6.31 13.85
C TYR A 21 -0.89 -6.25 14.98
N GLN A 22 -0.75 -7.35 15.70
CA GLN A 22 0.28 -7.50 16.73
C GLN A 22 1.47 -8.24 16.14
N GLU A 23 2.66 -7.67 16.31
CA GLU A 23 3.91 -8.31 15.93
C GLU A 23 4.92 -8.21 17.08
N ASN A 24 5.43 -9.35 17.54
CA ASN A 24 6.40 -9.41 18.65
C ASN A 24 5.97 -8.59 19.90
N GLY A 25 4.67 -8.61 20.23
CA GLY A 25 4.11 -7.86 21.35
C GLY A 25 3.92 -6.36 21.11
N GLN A 26 4.22 -5.88 19.91
CA GLN A 26 4.02 -4.49 19.51
C GLN A 26 2.81 -4.35 18.59
N GLN A 27 2.05 -3.26 18.78
CA GLN A 27 0.94 -2.93 17.90
C GLN A 27 1.47 -2.27 16.63
N VAL A 28 1.30 -2.94 15.49
CA VAL A 28 1.54 -2.35 14.17
C VAL A 28 0.28 -1.59 13.75
N PRO A 29 0.39 -0.27 13.48
CA PRO A 29 -0.77 0.54 13.09
C PRO A 29 -1.28 0.14 11.71
N PRO A 30 -2.57 0.44 11.40
CA PRO A 30 -3.16 0.06 10.12
C PRO A 30 -2.65 0.88 8.93
N TRP A 31 -1.97 1.99 9.14
CA TRP A 31 -1.36 2.81 8.07
C TRP A 31 -0.07 3.46 8.52
N THR A 32 0.73 3.84 7.54
CA THR A 32 1.92 4.69 7.69
C THR A 32 1.68 6.04 7.02
N THR A 33 2.58 7.00 7.26
CA THR A 33 2.54 8.32 6.62
C THR A 33 3.76 8.57 5.76
N MET A 34 3.67 9.56 4.87
CA MET A 34 4.81 9.95 4.03
C MET A 34 6.00 10.43 4.87
N GLY A 35 5.75 11.11 5.99
CA GLY A 35 6.81 11.51 6.92
C GLY A 35 7.58 10.32 7.49
N GLN A 36 6.88 9.27 7.91
CA GLN A 36 7.51 8.06 8.45
C GLN A 36 8.42 7.36 7.43
N THR A 37 8.18 7.52 6.13
CA THR A 37 9.04 6.96 5.08
C THR A 37 10.42 7.61 5.12
N PHE A 38 10.50 8.93 5.29
CA PHE A 38 11.76 9.65 5.46
C PHE A 38 12.47 9.26 6.75
N ASP A 39 11.73 9.11 7.84
CA ASP A 39 12.30 8.71 9.14
C ASP A 39 12.83 7.27 9.07
N HIS A 40 12.15 6.39 8.34
CA HIS A 40 12.59 5.02 8.11
C HIS A 40 13.91 4.99 7.32
N ALA A 41 13.98 5.71 6.21
CA ALA A 41 15.20 5.82 5.42
C ALA A 41 16.37 6.40 6.23
N ALA A 42 16.11 7.44 7.04
CA ALA A 42 17.11 8.06 7.89
C ALA A 42 17.65 7.10 8.96
N ARG A 43 16.79 6.31 9.61
CA ARG A 43 17.21 5.29 10.60
C ARG A 43 18.12 4.22 10.00
N HIS A 44 18.03 3.97 8.70
CA HIS A 44 18.88 3.04 7.96
C HIS A 44 20.02 3.74 7.21
N GLY A 45 20.37 5.00 7.60
CA GLY A 45 21.48 5.74 7.02
C GLY A 45 21.29 6.20 5.58
N ASN A 46 20.06 6.18 5.04
CA ASN A 46 19.75 6.53 3.64
C ASN A 46 20.57 5.74 2.60
N VAL A 47 20.93 4.49 2.92
CA VAL A 47 21.64 3.58 2.00
C VAL A 47 20.71 2.51 1.45
N ALA A 48 21.06 1.94 0.31
CA ALA A 48 20.28 0.85 -0.28
C ALA A 48 20.16 -0.34 0.70
N PRO A 49 19.00 -1.01 0.75
CA PRO A 49 17.79 -0.82 -0.06
C PRO A 49 16.84 0.29 0.45
N TRP A 50 17.19 0.99 1.54
CA TRP A 50 16.34 1.95 2.25
C TRP A 50 16.45 3.39 1.74
N ALA A 51 17.39 3.64 0.82
CA ALA A 51 17.60 4.98 0.27
C ALA A 51 16.39 5.44 -0.54
N LEU A 52 15.91 6.65 -0.25
CA LEU A 52 14.89 7.30 -1.07
C LEU A 52 15.52 7.95 -2.33
N PRO A 53 14.76 8.08 -3.43
CA PRO A 53 15.20 8.80 -4.61
C PRO A 53 15.58 10.26 -4.29
N LYS A 54 16.54 10.82 -5.03
CA LYS A 54 16.97 12.22 -4.86
C LYS A 54 15.81 13.22 -4.96
N SER A 55 14.86 13.00 -5.85
CA SER A 55 13.66 13.83 -6.02
C SER A 55 12.83 13.92 -4.74
N TRP A 56 12.72 12.84 -3.97
CA TRP A 56 12.01 12.82 -2.70
C TRP A 56 12.70 13.69 -1.66
N HIS A 57 14.04 13.57 -1.53
CA HIS A 57 14.81 14.41 -0.61
C HIS A 57 14.72 15.89 -0.97
N GLN A 58 14.83 16.23 -2.26
CA GLN A 58 14.76 17.61 -2.74
C GLN A 58 13.39 18.26 -2.52
N ARG A 59 12.34 17.48 -2.54
CA ARG A 59 10.95 17.94 -2.38
C ARG A 59 10.37 17.70 -1.01
N ARG A 60 11.14 17.18 -0.05
CA ARG A 60 10.68 16.85 1.30
C ARG A 60 9.88 17.97 1.97
N SER A 61 10.32 19.23 1.84
CA SER A 61 9.65 20.38 2.46
C SER A 61 8.29 20.74 1.83
N ALA A 62 8.01 20.25 0.62
CA ALA A 62 6.75 20.48 -0.07
C ALA A 62 5.70 19.39 0.25
N ILE A 63 6.12 18.28 0.83
CA ILE A 63 5.27 17.12 1.12
C ILE A 63 4.61 17.31 2.48
N ASP A 64 3.31 17.04 2.57
CA ASP A 64 2.64 16.91 3.85
C ASP A 64 3.03 15.58 4.49
N SER A 65 3.82 15.67 5.57
CA SER A 65 4.31 14.51 6.32
C SER A 65 3.19 13.67 6.96
N ALA A 66 2.00 14.23 7.16
CA ALA A 66 0.85 13.53 7.72
C ALA A 66 0.04 12.75 6.68
N THR A 67 0.30 12.95 5.38
CA THR A 67 -0.40 12.25 4.30
C THR A 67 -0.26 10.74 4.47
N PRO A 68 -1.38 9.96 4.52
CA PRO A 68 -1.34 8.51 4.57
C PRO A 68 -0.57 7.93 3.37
N PHE A 69 0.37 7.02 3.64
CA PHE A 69 1.25 6.46 2.61
C PHE A 69 0.85 5.04 2.23
N ASN A 70 1.00 4.10 3.15
CA ASN A 70 0.55 2.73 2.96
C ASN A 70 -0.48 2.38 4.03
N PHE A 71 -1.38 1.48 3.70
CA PHE A 71 -2.29 0.89 4.67
C PHE A 71 -2.34 -0.62 4.53
N VAL A 72 -2.76 -1.29 5.60
CA VAL A 72 -2.93 -2.73 5.64
C VAL A 72 -4.38 -3.11 5.90
N SER A 73 -4.81 -4.20 5.27
CA SER A 73 -6.17 -4.71 5.41
C SER A 73 -6.19 -6.23 5.58
N THR A 74 -7.31 -6.75 6.07
CA THR A 74 -7.53 -8.19 6.23
C THR A 74 -8.01 -8.86 4.95
N CYS A 75 -7.89 -8.20 3.80
CA CYS A 75 -8.22 -8.80 2.51
C CYS A 75 -7.32 -10.01 2.26
N ASP A 76 -7.95 -11.11 1.85
CA ASP A 76 -7.22 -12.28 1.40
C ASP A 76 -6.76 -12.04 -0.04
N ILE A 77 -5.45 -12.08 -0.26
CA ILE A 77 -4.80 -11.84 -1.54
C ILE A 77 -3.86 -12.97 -1.91
N ILE A 78 -3.63 -13.11 -3.19
CA ILE A 78 -2.69 -14.05 -3.78
C ILE A 78 -1.88 -13.37 -4.89
N GLY A 79 -0.81 -14.01 -5.35
CA GLY A 79 -0.06 -13.57 -6.52
C GLY A 79 -0.97 -13.29 -7.71
N GLY A 80 -0.78 -12.13 -8.38
CA GLY A 80 -1.64 -11.63 -9.45
C GLY A 80 -2.60 -10.50 -9.02
N ASN A 81 -2.83 -10.31 -7.73
CA ASN A 81 -3.64 -9.18 -7.25
C ASN A 81 -2.90 -7.83 -7.28
N SER A 82 -1.57 -7.85 -7.40
CA SER A 82 -0.75 -6.61 -7.45
C SER A 82 -1.21 -5.69 -8.58
N GLY A 83 -1.43 -4.42 -8.26
CA GLY A 83 -1.95 -3.40 -9.19
C GLY A 83 -3.48 -3.27 -9.19
N SER A 84 -4.20 -4.14 -8.49
CA SER A 84 -5.66 -4.06 -8.40
C SER A 84 -6.10 -2.86 -7.57
N PRO A 85 -7.21 -2.19 -7.96
CA PRO A 85 -7.75 -1.08 -7.19
C PRO A 85 -8.36 -1.57 -5.88
N VAL A 86 -8.12 -0.80 -4.82
CA VAL A 86 -8.83 -0.94 -3.55
C VAL A 86 -9.90 0.14 -3.47
N VAL A 87 -11.13 -0.27 -3.20
CA VAL A 87 -12.28 0.64 -3.08
C VAL A 87 -12.92 0.52 -1.70
N ASN A 88 -13.48 1.62 -1.22
CA ASN A 88 -14.24 1.63 0.02
C ASN A 88 -15.69 1.14 -0.21
N ARG A 89 -16.51 1.17 0.84
CA ARG A 89 -17.93 0.74 0.78
C ARG A 89 -18.79 1.59 -0.15
N ALA A 90 -18.39 2.83 -0.42
CA ALA A 90 -19.07 3.72 -1.35
C ALA A 90 -18.64 3.51 -2.82
N GLY A 91 -17.66 2.63 -3.07
CA GLY A 91 -17.09 2.41 -4.40
C GLY A 91 -16.00 3.42 -4.77
N GLU A 92 -15.55 4.25 -3.82
CA GLU A 92 -14.51 5.24 -4.07
C GLU A 92 -13.13 4.59 -4.03
N PHE A 93 -12.26 4.99 -4.93
CA PHE A 93 -10.88 4.52 -5.02
C PHE A 93 -10.05 5.04 -3.83
N VAL A 94 -9.52 4.12 -3.03
CA VAL A 94 -8.71 4.45 -1.84
C VAL A 94 -7.26 4.00 -1.92
N GLY A 95 -6.91 3.20 -2.90
CA GLY A 95 -5.53 2.77 -3.07
C GLY A 95 -5.33 1.65 -4.07
N ILE A 96 -4.08 1.18 -4.15
CA ILE A 96 -3.66 0.08 -5.01
C ILE A 96 -2.97 -0.98 -4.14
N ILE A 97 -3.43 -2.22 -4.24
CA ILE A 97 -2.76 -3.37 -3.61
C ILE A 97 -1.45 -3.66 -4.35
N PHE A 98 -0.38 -3.97 -3.60
CA PHE A 98 0.89 -4.31 -4.24
C PHE A 98 1.64 -5.48 -3.56
N ASP A 99 1.32 -5.80 -2.30
CA ASP A 99 2.03 -6.85 -1.57
C ASP A 99 1.20 -7.40 -0.39
N GLY A 100 1.73 -8.41 0.26
CA GLY A 100 1.29 -8.88 1.56
C GLY A 100 2.39 -8.68 2.61
N ASN A 101 2.02 -8.59 3.89
CA ASN A 101 3.02 -8.61 4.95
C ASN A 101 3.72 -9.99 5.02
N ILE A 102 4.83 -10.08 5.74
CA ILE A 102 5.63 -11.32 5.78
C ILE A 102 4.81 -12.51 6.33
N GLN A 103 3.88 -12.25 7.23
CA GLN A 103 3.01 -13.25 7.82
C GLN A 103 2.00 -13.82 6.80
N SER A 104 1.65 -13.06 5.77
CA SER A 104 0.72 -13.50 4.73
C SER A 104 1.28 -14.59 3.81
N ARG A 105 2.59 -14.84 3.83
CA ARG A 105 3.21 -15.93 3.04
C ARG A 105 2.69 -17.32 3.40
N VAL A 106 2.19 -17.49 4.61
CA VAL A 106 1.53 -18.74 5.04
C VAL A 106 0.09 -18.80 4.52
N GLY A 107 -0.47 -17.66 4.15
CA GLY A 107 -1.85 -17.51 3.67
C GLY A 107 -2.16 -18.27 2.38
N ASP A 108 -1.14 -18.61 1.58
CA ASP A 108 -1.30 -19.46 0.39
C ASP A 108 -1.82 -20.86 0.74
N PHE A 109 -1.64 -21.29 1.99
CA PHE A 109 -2.04 -22.60 2.49
C PHE A 109 -3.13 -22.53 3.57
N ILE A 110 -3.06 -21.54 4.45
CA ILE A 110 -3.99 -21.36 5.57
C ILE A 110 -4.25 -19.87 5.74
N PHE A 111 -5.51 -19.46 5.58
CA PHE A 111 -5.90 -18.08 5.88
C PHE A 111 -5.92 -17.85 7.40
N ASP A 112 -5.09 -16.94 7.88
CA ASP A 112 -5.04 -16.50 9.27
C ASP A 112 -5.27 -14.99 9.35
N GLU A 113 -6.46 -14.59 9.76
CA GLU A 113 -6.84 -13.19 9.90
C GLU A 113 -6.13 -12.47 11.06
N THR A 114 -5.46 -13.21 11.95
CA THR A 114 -4.79 -12.64 13.13
C THR A 114 -3.67 -11.69 12.74
N GLN A 115 -2.80 -12.12 11.83
CA GLN A 115 -1.61 -11.37 11.41
C GLN A 115 -1.49 -11.14 9.91
N ASN A 116 -2.14 -11.95 9.08
CA ASN A 116 -2.07 -11.79 7.62
C ASN A 116 -2.68 -10.48 7.19
N ARG A 117 -1.94 -9.70 6.41
CA ARG A 117 -2.40 -8.40 5.89
C ARG A 117 -2.02 -8.21 4.44
N ALA A 118 -2.97 -7.73 3.66
CA ALA A 118 -2.73 -7.13 2.37
C ALA A 118 -2.17 -5.73 2.56
N VAL A 119 -1.17 -5.34 1.77
CA VAL A 119 -0.50 -4.04 1.83
C VAL A 119 -0.83 -3.24 0.58
N SER A 120 -1.35 -2.04 0.78
CA SER A 120 -1.77 -1.14 -0.30
C SER A 120 -1.14 0.23 -0.15
N VAL A 121 -0.83 0.88 -1.29
CA VAL A 121 -0.49 2.30 -1.30
C VAL A 121 -1.78 3.12 -1.28
N HIS A 122 -1.82 4.18 -0.46
CA HIS A 122 -2.98 5.03 -0.31
C HIS A 122 -3.10 6.02 -1.49
N SER A 123 -4.33 6.27 -1.97
CA SER A 123 -4.59 7.22 -3.06
C SER A 123 -4.10 8.63 -2.77
N SER A 124 -4.19 9.09 -1.52
CA SER A 124 -3.65 10.39 -1.11
C SER A 124 -2.15 10.50 -1.32
N ALA A 125 -1.37 9.45 -1.03
CA ALA A 125 0.07 9.46 -1.27
C ALA A 125 0.41 9.50 -2.76
N ILE A 126 -0.38 8.81 -3.58
CA ILE A 126 -0.24 8.85 -5.04
C ILE A 126 -0.42 10.28 -5.54
N LEU A 127 -1.52 10.93 -5.16
CA LEU A 127 -1.82 12.32 -5.56
C LEU A 127 -0.79 13.31 -5.01
N GLU A 128 -0.38 13.17 -3.76
CA GLU A 128 0.64 14.02 -3.14
C GLU A 128 1.99 13.89 -3.87
N ALA A 129 2.42 12.67 -4.15
CA ALA A 129 3.65 12.41 -4.90
C ALA A 129 3.58 12.98 -6.32
N MET A 130 2.47 12.78 -7.03
CA MET A 130 2.27 13.32 -8.37
C MET A 130 2.42 14.85 -8.39
N LYS A 131 1.75 15.54 -7.49
CA LYS A 131 1.75 17.01 -7.43
C LYS A 131 3.07 17.57 -6.90
N LYS A 132 3.54 17.05 -5.76
CA LYS A 132 4.63 17.65 -4.99
C LYS A 132 6.01 17.14 -5.36
N ILE A 133 6.13 15.89 -5.81
CA ILE A 133 7.42 15.28 -6.14
C ILE A 133 7.67 15.31 -7.65
N TYR A 134 6.68 14.93 -8.44
CA TYR A 134 6.85 14.72 -9.87
C TYR A 134 6.33 15.88 -10.76
N GLY A 135 5.59 16.86 -10.19
CA GLY A 135 5.05 17.99 -10.94
C GLY A 135 4.03 17.59 -12.01
N ALA A 136 3.32 16.47 -11.78
CA ALA A 136 2.32 15.92 -12.70
C ALA A 136 0.91 16.46 -12.37
N ASP A 137 0.76 17.78 -12.23
CA ASP A 137 -0.47 18.43 -11.77
C ASP A 137 -1.66 18.13 -12.68
N SER A 138 -1.47 18.20 -14.02
CA SER A 138 -2.55 17.92 -14.97
C SER A 138 -3.10 16.51 -14.86
N LEU A 139 -2.22 15.52 -14.66
CA LEU A 139 -2.63 14.13 -14.45
C LEU A 139 -3.33 13.95 -13.09
N ALA A 140 -2.84 14.62 -12.06
CA ALA A 140 -3.45 14.58 -10.75
C ALA A 140 -4.84 15.24 -10.74
N GLU A 141 -5.07 16.28 -11.54
CA GLU A 141 -6.40 16.91 -11.73
C GLU A 141 -7.35 16.01 -12.52
N GLU A 142 -6.85 15.28 -13.51
CA GLU A 142 -7.66 14.32 -14.26
C GLU A 142 -8.15 13.17 -13.39
N LEU A 143 -7.27 12.62 -12.52
CA LEU A 143 -7.59 11.52 -11.63
C LEU A 143 -8.41 11.94 -10.39
N GLY A 144 -8.44 13.22 -10.07
CA GLY A 144 -9.18 13.76 -8.92
C GLY A 144 -10.62 14.18 -9.22
N LYS A 145 -11.08 13.96 -10.44
CA LYS A 145 -12.48 14.21 -10.87
C LYS A 145 -13.34 12.97 -10.63
#